data_1d1cb0b8e006f8c338396d293dd2c27a
#
_entry.id   1d1cb0b8e006f8c338396d293dd2c27a
#
_cell.length_a   1.000
_cell.length_b   1.000
_cell.length_c   1.000
_cell.angle_alpha   90.00
_cell.angle_beta   90.00
_cell.angle_gamma   90.00
#
_symmetry.space_group_name_H-M   'P 1'
#
loop_
_entity.id
_entity.type
_entity.pdbx_description
1 polymer ?
#
loop_
_entity_poly.entity_id
_entity_poly.type
_entity_poly.pdbx_seq_one_letter_code
_entity_poly.pdbx_strand_id
1 'polypeptide(L)'
;MKTRPLFAATAAACLVLSLSACGSEEDTSGGDDAGDNADAGSDDSGDDADSSDDGGSAEVDTAALNLVSEGTLTVCSDVPYPPFEDFDESAESGFSGFDIDIVSYVADGLGVDLAVKDSAFDGLQSGLSLNAGECDLVASAMTITEDRAKNLAFSDGYYDSLQSLLVPTASDIAAIGDLEGKRVAVQQGTTGEAYAKENATGAELVAFPSNAEIYQALLAGQVDAALQDLPVNVDNAKKGDFTIVEEYDTDETYGLAIKKDNDALVEAVNAQLTELRDSGEYDTLYAQYFSEDSAVSDDAESTSR
;
A
#
# COMPACT_ATOMS: atom_id res chain seq x y z
N MET A 1 -34.30 -6.33 47.29
CA MET A 1 -34.49 -4.86 47.34
C MET A 1 -33.87 -4.31 46.05
N LYS A 2 -34.66 -4.11 45.01
CA LYS A 2 -35.38 -2.90 44.57
C LYS A 2 -34.42 -1.68 44.65
N THR A 3 -34.02 -1.08 43.53
CA THR A 3 -34.82 -0.19 42.71
C THR A 3 -34.11 0.14 41.39
N ARG A 4 -34.86 0.12 40.29
CA ARG A 4 -34.63 0.90 39.05
C ARG A 4 -35.29 2.28 39.21
N PRO A 5 -34.87 3.31 38.47
CA PRO A 5 -35.72 3.88 37.41
C PRO A 5 -34.95 4.16 36.12
N LEU A 6 -35.45 3.97 34.93
CA LEU A 6 -36.55 4.51 34.13
C LEU A 6 -36.42 5.99 33.68
N PHE A 7 -36.33 6.13 32.34
CA PHE A 7 -36.82 7.19 31.43
C PHE A 7 -36.01 8.49 31.24
N ALA A 8 -35.62 8.79 30.00
CA ALA A 8 -36.38 9.73 29.19
C ALA A 8 -35.96 9.63 27.71
N ALA A 9 -36.97 9.39 26.89
CA ALA A 9 -36.98 9.58 25.45
C ALA A 9 -37.31 11.05 25.16
N THR A 10 -36.63 11.66 24.18
CA THR A 10 -37.17 12.86 23.52
C THR A 10 -37.00 12.69 22.01
N ALA A 11 -38.15 12.76 21.38
CA ALA A 11 -38.35 12.67 19.95
C ALA A 11 -38.40 14.06 19.31
N ALA A 12 -38.04 14.06 18.01
CA ALA A 12 -38.60 14.87 16.93
C ALA A 12 -38.25 16.35 16.80
N ALA A 13 -37.70 16.70 15.62
CA ALA A 13 -38.39 17.65 14.76
C ALA A 13 -37.80 17.60 13.34
N CYS A 14 -38.60 17.16 12.40
CA CYS A 14 -38.46 17.34 10.97
C CYS A 14 -38.59 18.82 10.64
N LEU A 15 -37.70 19.34 9.74
CA LEU A 15 -38.02 20.55 8.99
C LEU A 15 -37.72 20.28 7.53
N VAL A 16 -38.79 20.17 6.79
CA VAL A 16 -38.87 20.20 5.32
C VAL A 16 -39.07 21.64 4.92
N LEU A 17 -38.26 22.15 4.03
CA LEU A 17 -38.63 23.35 3.27
C LEU A 17 -38.17 23.18 1.84
N SER A 18 -39.16 23.23 1.03
CA SER A 18 -39.41 23.16 -0.38
C SER A 18 -38.85 24.30 -1.22
N LEU A 19 -38.42 23.92 -2.45
CA LEU A 19 -38.66 24.52 -3.77
C LEU A 19 -38.68 26.05 -3.93
N SER A 20 -37.89 26.49 -4.89
CA SER A 20 -38.40 27.39 -5.94
C SER A 20 -37.61 27.23 -7.21
N ALA A 21 -38.32 26.86 -8.24
CA ALA A 21 -37.96 26.92 -9.66
C ALA A 21 -38.46 28.25 -10.24
N CYS A 22 -37.80 28.73 -11.27
CA CYS A 22 -38.25 29.55 -12.41
C CYS A 22 -37.00 30.01 -13.11
N GLY A 23 -36.72 29.85 -14.40
CA GLY A 23 -37.58 29.73 -15.54
C GLY A 23 -37.24 30.85 -16.52
N SER A 24 -37.12 30.45 -17.80
CA SER A 24 -37.36 31.26 -19.03
C SER A 24 -36.13 32.01 -19.57
N GLU A 25 -35.74 31.66 -20.73
CA GLU A 25 -36.16 31.79 -22.14
C GLU A 25 -35.37 32.86 -22.90
N GLU A 26 -34.78 32.33 -24.02
CA GLU A 26 -34.79 32.83 -25.40
C GLU A 26 -34.25 34.26 -25.66
N ASP A 27 -33.40 34.48 -26.64
CA ASP A 27 -33.69 34.55 -28.05
C ASP A 27 -32.45 34.88 -28.92
N THR A 28 -32.32 34.15 -29.97
CA THR A 28 -32.06 34.39 -31.39
C THR A 28 -31.08 35.44 -31.91
N SER A 29 -30.53 34.97 -33.04
CA SER A 29 -30.12 35.63 -34.31
C SER A 29 -28.67 36.09 -34.35
N GLY A 30 -27.83 35.68 -35.29
CA GLY A 30 -28.03 35.61 -36.75
C GLY A 30 -27.03 36.55 -37.39
N GLY A 31 -26.18 36.08 -38.28
CA GLY A 31 -25.31 36.96 -39.05
C GLY A 31 -24.19 36.17 -39.76
N ASP A 32 -24.52 35.73 -40.96
CA ASP A 32 -23.60 35.32 -42.02
C ASP A 32 -22.64 36.45 -42.36
N ASP A 33 -21.38 36.16 -42.63
CA ASP A 33 -20.74 36.75 -43.83
C ASP A 33 -19.55 35.92 -44.32
N ALA A 34 -19.59 35.62 -45.58
CA ALA A 34 -18.61 34.93 -46.37
C ALA A 34 -17.54 35.93 -46.87
N GLY A 35 -16.30 35.47 -46.91
CA GLY A 35 -15.18 36.21 -47.52
C GLY A 35 -14.10 35.28 -47.98
N ASP A 36 -14.25 34.85 -49.20
CA ASP A 36 -13.30 34.14 -50.07
C ASP A 36 -12.11 35.07 -50.37
N ASN A 37 -10.85 34.58 -50.28
CA ASN A 37 -9.81 34.95 -51.24
C ASN A 37 -8.64 33.98 -51.22
N ALA A 38 -8.48 33.31 -52.34
CA ALA A 38 -7.27 32.58 -52.74
C ALA A 38 -6.20 33.57 -53.20
N ASP A 39 -4.95 33.34 -52.86
CA ASP A 39 -3.85 33.55 -53.82
C ASP A 39 -2.63 32.68 -53.52
N ALA A 40 -2.05 32.15 -54.57
CA ALA A 40 -0.95 31.22 -54.64
C ALA A 40 0.39 31.96 -54.71
N GLY A 41 1.47 31.32 -54.18
CA GLY A 41 2.83 31.76 -54.37
C GLY A 41 3.85 30.80 -53.84
N SER A 42 4.57 30.22 -54.74
CA SER A 42 5.55 29.11 -54.67
C SER A 42 6.90 29.51 -54.03
N ASP A 43 7.61 28.42 -53.63
CA ASP A 43 9.09 28.20 -53.59
C ASP A 43 9.91 28.93 -52.52
N ASP A 44 10.62 28.22 -51.67
CA ASP A 44 12.00 27.79 -51.89
C ASP A 44 12.52 26.94 -50.72
N SER A 45 13.42 26.05 -51.07
CA SER A 45 14.13 25.07 -50.30
C SER A 45 15.00 25.63 -49.15
N GLY A 46 15.02 24.91 -48.04
CA GLY A 46 15.96 25.11 -46.95
C GLY A 46 15.99 23.87 -46.04
N ASP A 47 16.85 22.94 -46.42
CA ASP A 47 17.28 21.77 -45.68
C ASP A 47 18.12 22.23 -44.49
N ASP A 48 17.69 21.96 -43.27
CA ASP A 48 18.54 21.85 -42.10
C ASP A 48 17.84 20.90 -41.10
N ALA A 49 18.27 19.64 -41.18
CA ALA A 49 17.99 18.63 -40.18
C ALA A 49 18.81 18.94 -38.91
N ASP A 50 18.20 19.65 -37.98
CA ASP A 50 18.64 19.62 -36.59
C ASP A 50 17.78 18.59 -35.85
N SER A 51 18.29 17.37 -35.81
CA SER A 51 17.78 16.31 -34.93
C SER A 51 18.30 16.59 -33.54
N SER A 52 17.64 17.49 -32.84
CA SER A 52 17.67 17.49 -31.39
C SER A 52 16.82 16.28 -30.96
N ASP A 53 17.55 15.21 -30.65
CA ASP A 53 17.05 14.09 -29.85
C ASP A 53 16.74 14.67 -28.46
N ASP A 54 15.58 15.26 -28.35
CA ASP A 54 14.96 15.61 -27.07
C ASP A 54 14.37 14.29 -26.56
N GLY A 55 15.11 13.62 -25.67
CA GLY A 55 14.63 12.49 -24.89
C GLY A 55 13.49 12.94 -23.99
N GLY A 56 12.39 13.33 -24.58
CA GLY A 56 11.15 13.66 -23.89
C GLY A 56 10.61 12.40 -23.25
N SER A 57 10.70 12.28 -21.91
CA SER A 57 9.80 11.45 -21.15
C SER A 57 8.39 11.72 -21.67
N ALA A 58 7.73 10.73 -22.24
CA ALA A 58 6.34 10.87 -22.65
C ALA A 58 5.56 11.31 -21.40
N GLU A 59 4.97 12.53 -21.44
CA GLU A 59 4.09 12.98 -20.36
C GLU A 59 3.00 11.91 -20.17
N VAL A 60 2.92 11.38 -18.95
CA VAL A 60 1.89 10.40 -18.61
C VAL A 60 0.55 11.13 -18.62
N ASP A 61 -0.41 10.61 -19.37
CA ASP A 61 -1.80 11.13 -19.34
C ASP A 61 -2.44 10.72 -17.99
N THR A 62 -2.25 11.56 -16.98
CA THR A 62 -2.75 11.30 -15.62
C THR A 62 -4.28 11.22 -15.57
N ALA A 63 -5.00 11.83 -16.52
CA ALA A 63 -6.44 11.70 -16.62
C ALA A 63 -6.90 10.28 -16.99
N ALA A 64 -6.06 9.52 -17.72
CA ALA A 64 -6.34 8.14 -18.08
C ALA A 64 -6.16 7.16 -16.90
N LEU A 65 -5.43 7.55 -15.83
CA LEU A 65 -5.18 6.70 -14.68
C LEU A 65 -6.40 6.48 -13.79
N ASN A 66 -7.46 7.29 -13.95
CA ASN A 66 -8.69 7.23 -13.16
C ASN A 66 -8.46 7.30 -11.66
N LEU A 67 -7.60 8.20 -11.21
CA LEU A 67 -7.29 8.39 -9.79
C LEU A 67 -8.51 8.87 -9.01
N VAL A 68 -8.60 8.46 -7.75
CA VAL A 68 -9.66 8.86 -6.80
C VAL A 68 -9.65 10.38 -6.58
N SER A 69 -8.46 10.96 -6.57
CA SER A 69 -8.22 12.40 -6.47
C SER A 69 -7.39 12.85 -7.67
N GLU A 70 -7.89 13.77 -8.47
CA GLU A 70 -7.12 14.29 -9.61
C GLU A 70 -5.77 14.85 -9.16
N GLY A 71 -4.69 14.42 -9.80
CA GLY A 71 -3.32 14.86 -9.51
C GLY A 71 -2.72 14.28 -8.22
N THR A 72 -3.38 13.29 -7.59
CA THR A 72 -2.87 12.67 -6.35
C THR A 72 -3.00 11.15 -6.42
N LEU A 73 -1.91 10.44 -6.28
CA LEU A 73 -1.90 8.99 -6.08
C LEU A 73 -2.21 8.71 -4.61
N THR A 74 -3.41 8.20 -4.34
CA THR A 74 -3.83 7.83 -2.98
C THR A 74 -3.50 6.37 -2.73
N VAL A 75 -2.65 6.10 -1.75
CA VAL A 75 -2.16 4.77 -1.37
C VAL A 75 -2.73 4.36 -0.02
N CYS A 76 -3.31 3.17 0.06
CA CYS A 76 -3.67 2.55 1.34
C CYS A 76 -2.60 1.56 1.79
N SER A 77 -2.30 1.53 3.09
CA SER A 77 -1.29 0.70 3.71
C SER A 77 -1.72 0.30 5.12
N ASP A 78 -1.37 -0.87 5.62
CA ASP A 78 -1.68 -1.33 6.99
C ASP A 78 -0.48 -1.06 7.90
N VAL A 79 -0.51 0.08 8.57
CA VAL A 79 0.63 0.64 9.32
C VAL A 79 0.42 0.44 10.84
N PRO A 80 1.46 -0.05 11.55
CA PRO A 80 2.83 -0.30 11.14
C PRO A 80 3.11 -1.76 10.71
N TYR A 81 3.90 -1.93 9.66
CA TYR A 81 4.43 -3.22 9.22
C TYR A 81 5.90 -3.08 8.76
N PRO A 82 6.82 -2.62 9.63
CA PRO A 82 8.21 -2.38 9.25
C PRO A 82 8.92 -3.69 8.84
N PRO A 83 9.85 -3.61 7.87
CA PRO A 83 10.45 -2.43 7.27
C PRO A 83 9.71 -1.87 6.05
N PHE A 84 8.51 -2.36 5.72
CA PHE A 84 7.76 -1.98 4.51
C PHE A 84 7.00 -0.66 4.68
N GLU A 85 6.29 -0.50 5.81
CA GLU A 85 5.56 0.73 6.15
C GLU A 85 5.55 1.00 7.67
N ASP A 86 5.82 2.24 8.05
CA ASP A 86 5.77 2.71 9.43
C ASP A 86 5.32 4.18 9.48
N PHE A 87 4.88 4.63 10.64
CA PHE A 87 4.57 6.04 10.87
C PHE A 87 5.85 6.84 10.99
N ASP A 88 5.92 7.96 10.27
CA ASP A 88 7.02 8.92 10.36
C ASP A 88 6.51 10.35 10.29
N GLU A 89 6.40 10.99 11.46
CA GLU A 89 5.95 12.40 11.56
C GLU A 89 6.92 13.39 10.89
N SER A 90 8.14 12.99 10.55
CA SER A 90 9.14 13.82 9.87
C SER A 90 9.01 13.77 8.34
N ALA A 91 8.42 12.72 7.79
CA ALA A 91 8.16 12.58 6.37
C ALA A 91 6.94 13.42 5.93
N GLU A 92 6.97 13.95 4.71
CA GLU A 92 5.87 14.76 4.15
C GLU A 92 4.57 13.97 4.06
N SER A 93 4.66 12.68 3.70
CA SER A 93 3.52 11.76 3.67
C SER A 93 2.99 11.37 5.05
N GLY A 94 3.79 11.56 6.13
CA GLY A 94 3.54 11.04 7.48
C GLY A 94 3.94 9.57 7.67
N PHE A 95 4.57 8.96 6.66
CA PHE A 95 4.92 7.53 6.62
C PHE A 95 6.30 7.32 5.99
N SER A 96 6.94 6.22 6.34
CA SER A 96 8.23 5.76 5.80
C SER A 96 8.22 4.25 5.61
N GLY A 97 9.20 3.72 4.91
CA GLY A 97 9.36 2.28 4.68
C GLY A 97 9.58 1.95 3.21
N PHE A 98 9.97 0.72 2.94
CA PHE A 98 10.32 0.28 1.59
C PHE A 98 9.17 0.43 0.59
N ASP A 99 7.94 0.06 0.99
CA ASP A 99 6.75 0.21 0.17
C ASP A 99 6.42 1.69 -0.07
N ILE A 100 6.60 2.53 0.97
CA ILE A 100 6.34 3.97 0.89
C ILE A 100 7.31 4.65 -0.06
N ASP A 101 8.60 4.28 0.00
CA ASP A 101 9.61 4.84 -0.91
C ASP A 101 9.36 4.39 -2.36
N ILE A 102 8.97 3.12 -2.59
CA ILE A 102 8.57 2.64 -3.92
C ILE A 102 7.38 3.45 -4.47
N VAL A 103 6.30 3.64 -3.68
CA VAL A 103 5.14 4.39 -4.19
C VAL A 103 5.40 5.88 -4.30
N SER A 104 6.34 6.43 -3.53
CA SER A 104 6.84 7.80 -3.71
C SER A 104 7.52 7.96 -5.06
N TYR A 105 8.44 7.04 -5.39
CA TYR A 105 9.08 7.01 -6.71
C TYR A 105 8.04 6.90 -7.85
N VAL A 106 7.05 6.02 -7.68
CA VAL A 106 5.95 5.87 -8.65
C VAL A 106 5.17 7.18 -8.83
N ALA A 107 4.79 7.85 -7.73
CA ALA A 107 4.04 9.11 -7.78
C ALA A 107 4.85 10.21 -8.48
N ASP A 108 6.14 10.33 -8.14
CA ASP A 108 7.07 11.29 -8.78
C ASP A 108 7.19 11.04 -10.29
N GLY A 109 7.36 9.78 -10.70
CA GLY A 109 7.46 9.39 -12.10
C GLY A 109 6.16 9.59 -12.90
N LEU A 110 5.01 9.53 -12.23
CA LEU A 110 3.71 9.84 -12.82
C LEU A 110 3.41 11.35 -12.82
N GLY A 111 4.20 12.17 -12.13
CA GLY A 111 3.99 13.61 -11.99
C GLY A 111 2.77 13.97 -11.15
N VAL A 112 2.47 13.18 -10.11
CA VAL A 112 1.34 13.38 -9.20
C VAL A 112 1.81 13.44 -7.74
N ASP A 113 1.03 14.10 -6.89
CA ASP A 113 1.29 14.11 -5.44
C ASP A 113 1.03 12.71 -4.83
N LEU A 114 1.73 12.36 -3.74
CA LEU A 114 1.48 11.15 -2.98
C LEU A 114 0.62 11.45 -1.74
N ALA A 115 -0.40 10.65 -1.50
CA ALA A 115 -1.15 10.64 -0.25
C ALA A 115 -1.25 9.21 0.29
N VAL A 116 -0.75 8.96 1.51
CA VAL A 116 -0.82 7.65 2.16
C VAL A 116 -1.90 7.65 3.23
N LYS A 117 -2.63 6.53 3.35
CA LYS A 117 -3.69 6.32 4.35
C LYS A 117 -3.49 4.99 5.06
N ASP A 118 -3.49 5.04 6.38
CA ASP A 118 -3.56 3.82 7.22
C ASP A 118 -4.95 3.15 7.08
N SER A 119 -4.94 1.85 6.84
CA SER A 119 -6.16 1.04 6.62
C SER A 119 -5.89 -0.42 6.96
N ALA A 120 -6.83 -1.06 7.65
CA ALA A 120 -6.68 -2.46 8.08
C ALA A 120 -6.51 -3.43 6.90
N PHE A 121 -5.53 -4.34 7.01
CA PHE A 121 -5.12 -5.30 5.97
C PHE A 121 -6.28 -6.13 5.39
N ASP A 122 -7.23 -6.58 6.22
CA ASP A 122 -8.37 -7.40 5.77
C ASP A 122 -9.25 -6.65 4.73
N GLY A 123 -9.40 -5.34 4.88
CA GLY A 123 -10.08 -4.48 3.90
C GLY A 123 -9.28 -4.32 2.61
N LEU A 124 -7.95 -4.24 2.73
CA LEU A 124 -7.03 -4.08 1.60
C LEU A 124 -6.97 -5.34 0.75
N GLN A 125 -6.66 -6.49 1.37
CA GLN A 125 -6.47 -7.76 0.67
C GLN A 125 -7.75 -8.30 0.02
N SER A 126 -8.92 -7.94 0.53
CA SER A 126 -10.21 -8.30 -0.07
C SER A 126 -10.62 -7.40 -1.24
N GLY A 127 -9.93 -6.28 -1.44
CA GLY A 127 -10.25 -5.26 -2.45
C GLY A 127 -11.40 -4.33 -2.04
N LEU A 128 -11.85 -4.37 -0.79
CA LEU A 128 -12.98 -3.55 -0.32
C LEU A 128 -12.64 -2.06 -0.40
N SER A 129 -11.48 -1.66 0.10
CA SER A 129 -11.04 -0.24 0.11
C SER A 129 -10.88 0.32 -1.29
N LEU A 130 -10.27 -0.43 -2.23
CA LEU A 130 -10.15 -0.04 -3.63
C LEU A 130 -11.51 0.07 -4.33
N ASN A 131 -12.41 -0.88 -4.09
CA ASN A 131 -13.76 -0.84 -4.67
C ASN A 131 -14.62 0.28 -4.09
N ALA A 132 -14.39 0.67 -2.84
CA ALA A 132 -15.06 1.81 -2.21
C ALA A 132 -14.50 3.16 -2.71
N GLY A 133 -13.38 3.17 -3.44
CA GLY A 133 -12.72 4.39 -3.89
C GLY A 133 -12.04 5.14 -2.75
N GLU A 134 -11.54 4.43 -1.74
CA GLU A 134 -10.79 5.02 -0.65
C GLU A 134 -9.35 5.33 -1.04
N CYS A 135 -8.79 4.54 -1.95
CA CYS A 135 -7.45 4.69 -2.52
C CYS A 135 -7.38 4.16 -3.96
N ASP A 136 -6.31 4.50 -4.65
CA ASP A 136 -6.00 4.11 -6.03
C ASP A 136 -5.26 2.78 -6.07
N LEU A 137 -4.32 2.60 -5.13
CA LEU A 137 -3.56 1.37 -4.98
C LEU A 137 -3.30 1.06 -3.49
N VAL A 138 -2.86 -0.17 -3.25
CA VAL A 138 -2.42 -0.67 -1.95
C VAL A 138 -0.94 -1.02 -2.05
N ALA A 139 -0.15 -0.47 -1.12
CA ALA A 139 1.22 -0.84 -0.84
C ALA A 139 1.27 -1.25 0.64
N SER A 140 1.42 -2.55 0.90
CA SER A 140 1.34 -3.11 2.25
C SER A 140 1.90 -4.54 2.27
N ALA A 141 3.10 -4.73 1.75
CA ALA A 141 3.79 -6.03 1.64
C ALA A 141 2.83 -7.14 1.16
N MET A 142 1.99 -6.83 0.17
CA MET A 142 0.87 -7.69 -0.20
C MET A 142 1.29 -8.78 -1.19
N THR A 143 1.33 -10.02 -0.74
CA THR A 143 1.59 -11.18 -1.60
C THR A 143 0.57 -11.29 -2.72
N ILE A 144 1.04 -11.43 -3.96
CA ILE A 144 0.24 -11.76 -5.12
C ILE A 144 -0.25 -13.21 -4.97
N THR A 145 -1.57 -13.42 -4.87
CA THR A 145 -2.15 -14.76 -4.82
C THR A 145 -3.29 -14.90 -5.82
N GLU A 146 -3.57 -16.13 -6.26
CA GLU A 146 -4.69 -16.40 -7.15
C GLU A 146 -6.04 -15.99 -6.54
N ASP A 147 -6.19 -16.09 -5.21
CA ASP A 147 -7.43 -15.72 -4.52
C ASP A 147 -7.62 -14.20 -4.50
N ARG A 148 -6.58 -13.44 -4.19
CA ARG A 148 -6.59 -11.96 -4.24
C ARG A 148 -6.79 -11.46 -5.67
N ALA A 149 -6.14 -12.09 -6.67
CA ALA A 149 -6.26 -11.74 -8.09
C ALA A 149 -7.67 -11.92 -8.67
N LYS A 150 -8.59 -12.60 -7.97
CA LYS A 150 -10.00 -12.64 -8.36
C LYS A 150 -10.69 -11.28 -8.20
N ASN A 151 -10.26 -10.48 -7.22
CA ASN A 151 -10.87 -9.21 -6.85
C ASN A 151 -9.97 -8.00 -7.11
N LEU A 152 -8.67 -8.21 -7.27
CA LEU A 152 -7.63 -7.20 -7.43
C LEU A 152 -6.89 -7.39 -8.75
N ALA A 153 -6.35 -6.32 -9.31
CA ALA A 153 -5.23 -6.35 -10.23
C ALA A 153 -3.95 -6.11 -9.43
N PHE A 154 -2.81 -6.55 -9.96
CA PHE A 154 -1.51 -6.37 -9.31
C PHE A 154 -0.52 -5.78 -10.31
N SER A 155 0.43 -5.03 -9.79
CA SER A 155 1.66 -4.72 -10.51
C SER A 155 2.51 -5.97 -10.72
N ASP A 156 3.60 -5.85 -11.47
CA ASP A 156 4.70 -6.80 -11.43
C ASP A 156 5.22 -6.92 -9.99
N GLY A 157 5.71 -8.11 -9.63
CA GLY A 157 6.25 -8.35 -8.30
C GLY A 157 7.47 -7.47 -8.01
N TYR A 158 7.58 -6.90 -6.80
CA TYR A 158 8.70 -6.04 -6.43
C TYR A 158 9.58 -6.59 -5.31
N TYR A 159 9.11 -7.55 -4.52
CA TYR A 159 9.86 -8.14 -3.41
C TYR A 159 9.50 -9.61 -3.24
N ASP A 160 10.49 -10.51 -3.09
CA ASP A 160 10.27 -11.92 -2.79
C ASP A 160 10.42 -12.15 -1.29
N SER A 161 9.43 -12.78 -0.66
CA SER A 161 9.36 -12.98 0.80
C SER A 161 9.30 -14.45 1.18
N LEU A 162 9.66 -14.71 2.44
CA LEU A 162 9.48 -15.98 3.11
C LEU A 162 8.52 -15.79 4.29
N GLN A 163 7.92 -16.87 4.77
CA GLN A 163 7.25 -16.90 6.06
C GLN A 163 8.25 -17.34 7.15
N SER A 164 7.98 -17.01 8.42
CA SER A 164 8.85 -17.39 9.51
C SER A 164 8.11 -17.56 10.83
N LEU A 165 8.73 -18.32 11.75
CA LEU A 165 8.23 -18.56 13.09
C LEU A 165 9.10 -17.83 14.13
N LEU A 166 8.51 -16.82 14.77
CA LEU A 166 9.11 -16.04 15.84
C LEU A 166 8.63 -16.54 17.20
N VAL A 167 9.56 -16.73 18.13
CA VAL A 167 9.26 -17.16 19.50
C VAL A 167 10.08 -16.36 20.52
N PRO A 168 9.64 -16.28 21.79
CA PRO A 168 10.51 -15.78 22.85
C PRO A 168 11.83 -16.57 22.92
N THR A 169 12.96 -15.89 23.11
CA THR A 169 14.30 -16.52 23.16
C THR A 169 14.42 -17.61 24.22
N ALA A 170 13.61 -17.54 25.29
CA ALA A 170 13.55 -18.55 26.34
C ALA A 170 12.58 -19.71 26.06
N SER A 171 11.95 -19.73 24.87
CA SER A 171 11.01 -20.77 24.46
C SER A 171 11.73 -22.09 24.14
N ASP A 172 11.02 -23.19 24.33
CA ASP A 172 11.43 -24.55 23.91
C ASP A 172 10.87 -24.91 22.53
N ILE A 173 10.12 -24.02 21.88
CA ILE A 173 9.66 -24.21 20.51
C ILE A 173 10.86 -24.03 19.57
N ALA A 174 11.15 -25.04 18.76
CA ALA A 174 12.26 -25.04 17.80
C ALA A 174 11.79 -25.18 16.35
N ALA A 175 10.55 -25.61 16.14
CA ALA A 175 9.96 -25.78 14.80
C ALA A 175 8.44 -25.74 14.85
N ILE A 176 7.79 -25.65 13.67
CA ILE A 176 6.32 -25.64 13.55
C ILE A 176 5.67 -26.91 14.15
N GLY A 177 6.39 -28.03 14.16
CA GLY A 177 5.93 -29.27 14.77
C GLY A 177 5.78 -29.23 16.30
N ASP A 178 6.39 -28.24 16.98
CA ASP A 178 6.32 -28.07 18.43
C ASP A 178 5.12 -27.21 18.86
N LEU A 179 4.29 -26.77 17.92
CA LEU A 179 3.17 -25.87 18.14
C LEU A 179 1.90 -26.54 18.65
N GLU A 180 1.85 -27.87 18.80
CA GLU A 180 0.67 -28.55 19.34
C GLU A 180 0.30 -28.02 20.73
N GLY A 181 -0.92 -27.49 20.87
CA GLY A 181 -1.43 -26.89 22.11
C GLY A 181 -0.82 -25.53 22.46
N LYS A 182 -0.02 -24.93 21.59
CA LYS A 182 0.53 -23.58 21.73
C LYS A 182 -0.39 -22.56 21.08
N ARG A 183 -0.40 -21.35 21.60
CA ARG A 183 -1.11 -20.19 21.01
C ARG A 183 -0.19 -19.52 20.02
N VAL A 184 -0.60 -19.48 18.77
CA VAL A 184 0.18 -18.90 17.67
C VAL A 184 -0.55 -17.68 17.13
N ALA A 185 0.10 -16.53 17.23
CA ALA A 185 -0.42 -15.29 16.66
C ALA A 185 -0.23 -15.29 15.14
N VAL A 186 -1.26 -14.85 14.45
CA VAL A 186 -1.26 -14.59 13.01
C VAL A 186 -2.04 -13.31 12.73
N GLN A 187 -1.71 -12.60 11.64
CA GLN A 187 -2.53 -11.47 11.22
C GLN A 187 -3.66 -11.94 10.32
N GLN A 188 -4.88 -11.44 10.57
CA GLN A 188 -6.07 -11.81 9.82
C GLN A 188 -5.95 -11.47 8.33
N GLY A 189 -6.29 -12.42 7.47
CA GLY A 189 -6.33 -12.25 6.01
C GLY A 189 -4.97 -12.36 5.30
N THR A 190 -3.89 -12.70 6.05
CA THR A 190 -2.54 -12.84 5.49
C THR A 190 -2.28 -14.27 4.96
N THR A 191 -1.25 -14.39 4.15
CA THR A 191 -0.69 -15.68 3.71
C THR A 191 -0.08 -16.44 4.89
N GLY A 192 0.50 -15.74 5.87
CA GLY A 192 0.97 -16.32 7.12
C GLY A 192 -0.15 -16.99 7.92
N GLU A 193 -1.34 -16.37 8.00
CA GLU A 193 -2.51 -17.01 8.61
C GLU A 193 -2.93 -18.29 7.84
N ALA A 194 -2.93 -18.22 6.51
CA ALA A 194 -3.26 -19.36 5.67
C ALA A 194 -2.24 -20.51 5.85
N TYR A 195 -0.95 -20.17 5.85
CA TYR A 195 0.14 -21.14 6.06
C TYR A 195 0.03 -21.79 7.44
N ALA A 196 -0.23 -21.01 8.49
CA ALA A 196 -0.40 -21.53 9.85
C ALA A 196 -1.62 -22.48 9.95
N LYS A 197 -2.74 -22.15 9.31
CA LYS A 197 -3.94 -23.02 9.28
C LYS A 197 -3.65 -24.38 8.65
N GLU A 198 -2.79 -24.41 7.64
CA GLU A 198 -2.44 -25.64 6.92
C GLU A 198 -1.37 -26.47 7.64
N ASN A 199 -0.36 -25.82 8.23
CA ASN A 199 0.88 -26.46 8.67
C ASN A 199 1.04 -26.56 10.20
N ALA A 200 0.48 -25.63 11.00
CA ALA A 200 0.61 -25.62 12.45
C ALA A 200 -0.41 -26.55 13.11
N THR A 201 -0.24 -27.86 12.89
CA THR A 201 -1.19 -28.88 13.34
C THR A 201 -1.33 -28.90 14.87
N GLY A 202 -2.56 -28.75 15.37
CA GLY A 202 -2.85 -28.77 16.80
C GLY A 202 -2.55 -27.47 17.55
N ALA A 203 -2.06 -26.42 16.86
CA ALA A 203 -1.91 -25.08 17.42
C ALA A 203 -3.26 -24.40 17.64
N GLU A 204 -3.34 -23.55 18.65
CA GLU A 204 -4.43 -22.58 18.81
C GLU A 204 -4.07 -21.29 18.10
N LEU A 205 -4.63 -21.06 16.90
CA LEU A 205 -4.39 -19.83 16.15
C LEU A 205 -5.16 -18.67 16.74
N VAL A 206 -4.46 -17.58 17.05
CA VAL A 206 -5.03 -16.34 17.57
C VAL A 206 -4.82 -15.27 16.50
N ALA A 207 -5.91 -14.92 15.80
CA ALA A 207 -5.87 -13.92 14.75
C ALA A 207 -5.97 -12.51 15.33
N PHE A 208 -5.05 -11.63 14.91
CA PHE A 208 -5.00 -10.22 15.27
C PHE A 208 -5.25 -9.34 14.03
N PRO A 209 -5.77 -8.14 14.20
CA PRO A 209 -5.99 -7.23 13.08
C PRO A 209 -4.69 -6.60 12.54
N SER A 210 -3.62 -6.51 13.34
CA SER A 210 -2.37 -5.85 12.96
C SER A 210 -1.12 -6.52 13.53
N ASN A 211 0.04 -6.28 12.89
CA ASN A 211 1.36 -6.70 13.39
C ASN A 211 1.68 -6.08 14.77
N ALA A 212 1.30 -4.83 14.99
CA ALA A 212 1.54 -4.18 16.28
C ALA A 212 0.87 -4.93 17.45
N GLU A 213 -0.35 -5.43 17.24
CA GLU A 213 -1.05 -6.20 18.28
C GLU A 213 -0.43 -7.59 18.48
N ILE A 214 0.05 -8.23 17.42
CA ILE A 214 0.82 -9.50 17.50
C ILE A 214 2.05 -9.30 18.37
N TYR A 215 2.83 -8.27 18.10
CA TYR A 215 4.05 -7.97 18.84
C TYR A 215 3.76 -7.69 20.33
N GLN A 216 2.71 -6.90 20.62
CA GLN A 216 2.29 -6.65 22.01
C GLN A 216 1.79 -7.93 22.71
N ALA A 217 1.09 -8.81 22.01
CA ALA A 217 0.62 -10.09 22.56
C ALA A 217 1.79 -11.04 22.89
N LEU A 218 2.84 -11.06 22.04
CA LEU A 218 4.09 -11.80 22.31
C LEU A 218 4.81 -11.26 23.54
N LEU A 219 5.01 -9.94 23.61
CA LEU A 219 5.64 -9.27 24.76
C LEU A 219 4.89 -9.55 26.07
N ALA A 220 3.57 -9.58 26.02
CA ALA A 220 2.72 -9.84 27.19
C ALA A 220 2.60 -11.34 27.54
N GLY A 221 3.18 -12.26 26.76
CA GLY A 221 3.05 -13.71 26.93
C GLY A 221 1.60 -14.21 26.73
N GLN A 222 0.79 -13.47 25.96
CA GLN A 222 -0.57 -13.87 25.62
C GLN A 222 -0.59 -14.94 24.53
N VAL A 223 0.45 -14.98 23.71
CA VAL A 223 0.72 -15.99 22.69
C VAL A 223 2.12 -16.55 22.88
N ASP A 224 2.37 -17.74 22.35
CA ASP A 224 3.61 -18.49 22.54
C ASP A 224 4.55 -18.37 21.35
N ALA A 225 4.01 -18.00 20.17
CA ALA A 225 4.73 -17.77 18.92
C ALA A 225 3.96 -16.81 18.02
N ALA A 226 4.63 -16.25 17.01
CA ALA A 226 4.02 -15.56 15.88
C ALA A 226 4.50 -16.16 14.56
N LEU A 227 3.59 -16.36 13.61
CA LEU A 227 3.89 -16.79 12.25
C LEU A 227 3.47 -15.70 11.29
N GLN A 228 4.46 -15.11 10.62
CA GLN A 228 4.30 -14.02 9.67
C GLN A 228 5.56 -13.86 8.82
N ASP A 229 5.56 -12.89 7.93
CA ASP A 229 6.64 -12.64 6.97
C ASP A 229 8.00 -12.48 7.66
N LEU A 230 9.01 -13.08 7.05
CA LEU A 230 10.38 -13.11 7.61
C LEU A 230 10.95 -11.70 7.88
N PRO A 231 10.87 -10.72 6.96
CA PRO A 231 11.47 -9.40 7.21
C PRO A 231 10.87 -8.69 8.44
N VAL A 232 9.56 -8.84 8.64
CA VAL A 232 8.84 -8.25 9.78
C VAL A 232 9.21 -8.95 11.09
N ASN A 233 9.36 -10.27 11.07
CA ASN A 233 9.85 -11.00 12.23
C ASN A 233 11.32 -10.71 12.52
N VAL A 234 12.15 -10.43 11.51
CA VAL A 234 13.53 -9.94 11.70
C VAL A 234 13.53 -8.59 12.44
N ASP A 235 12.65 -7.67 12.03
CA ASP A 235 12.52 -6.38 12.70
C ASP A 235 11.99 -6.54 14.14
N ASN A 236 10.98 -7.36 14.34
CA ASN A 236 10.44 -7.65 15.67
C ASN A 236 11.46 -8.33 16.59
N ALA A 237 12.31 -9.23 16.06
CA ALA A 237 13.37 -9.87 16.83
C ALA A 237 14.44 -8.88 17.33
N LYS A 238 14.71 -7.81 16.56
CA LYS A 238 15.65 -6.74 16.98
C LYS A 238 15.11 -5.90 18.14
N LYS A 239 13.78 -5.80 18.30
CA LYS A 239 13.11 -4.95 19.28
C LYS A 239 12.91 -5.60 20.65
N GLY A 240 13.09 -6.92 20.79
CA GLY A 240 12.78 -7.64 22.01
C GLY A 240 13.56 -8.94 22.18
N ASP A 241 13.19 -9.69 23.22
CA ASP A 241 13.80 -10.99 23.54
C ASP A 241 13.14 -12.13 22.70
N PHE A 242 13.24 -12.01 21.38
CA PHE A 242 12.66 -12.97 20.43
C PHE A 242 13.73 -13.54 19.50
N THR A 243 13.45 -14.71 18.95
CA THR A 243 14.28 -15.37 17.95
C THR A 243 13.42 -16.03 16.89
N ILE A 244 13.89 -15.99 15.65
CA ILE A 244 13.32 -16.75 14.54
C ILE A 244 13.89 -18.16 14.65
N VAL A 245 13.04 -19.16 14.71
CA VAL A 245 13.44 -20.57 14.88
C VAL A 245 13.30 -21.37 13.60
N GLU A 246 12.45 -20.92 12.68
CA GLU A 246 12.24 -21.59 11.39
C GLU A 246 11.78 -20.59 10.32
N GLU A 247 12.22 -20.81 9.08
CA GLU A 247 11.86 -20.02 7.90
C GLU A 247 11.22 -20.98 6.88
N TYR A 248 10.24 -20.46 6.13
CA TYR A 248 9.46 -21.24 5.18
C TYR A 248 9.47 -20.56 3.81
N ASP A 249 9.97 -21.28 2.81
CA ASP A 249 9.89 -20.87 1.42
C ASP A 249 8.49 -21.19 0.88
N THR A 250 7.72 -20.14 0.62
CA THR A 250 6.32 -20.21 0.19
C THR A 250 6.10 -19.66 -1.21
N ASP A 251 7.19 -19.37 -1.95
CA ASP A 251 7.17 -18.74 -3.28
C ASP A 251 6.35 -17.43 -3.28
N GLU A 252 6.44 -16.64 -2.21
CA GLU A 252 5.70 -15.40 -2.09
C GLU A 252 6.42 -14.24 -2.76
N THR A 253 5.69 -13.50 -3.60
CA THR A 253 6.14 -12.25 -4.20
C THR A 253 5.12 -11.17 -3.91
N TYR A 254 5.58 -9.99 -3.44
CA TYR A 254 4.72 -8.84 -3.19
C TYR A 254 4.49 -8.04 -4.47
N GLY A 255 3.27 -7.50 -4.59
CA GLY A 255 2.87 -6.60 -5.66
C GLY A 255 2.00 -5.48 -5.13
N LEU A 256 2.03 -4.35 -5.82
CA LEU A 256 1.12 -3.24 -5.54
C LEU A 256 -0.27 -3.62 -6.05
N ALA A 257 -1.26 -3.66 -5.14
CA ALA A 257 -2.61 -4.05 -5.54
C ALA A 257 -3.40 -2.83 -6.02
N ILE A 258 -4.11 -3.00 -7.12
CA ILE A 258 -4.84 -1.95 -7.83
C ILE A 258 -6.27 -2.43 -8.02
N LYS A 259 -7.21 -1.48 -8.14
CA LYS A 259 -8.59 -1.82 -8.45
C LYS A 259 -8.67 -2.64 -9.74
N LYS A 260 -9.41 -3.74 -9.70
CA LYS A 260 -9.61 -4.59 -10.88
C LYS A 260 -10.18 -3.77 -12.03
N ASP A 261 -9.70 -4.09 -13.24
CA ASP A 261 -10.08 -3.41 -14.49
C ASP A 261 -9.53 -1.95 -14.64
N ASN A 262 -8.60 -1.51 -13.77
CA ASN A 262 -7.83 -0.28 -13.99
C ASN A 262 -6.46 -0.61 -14.63
N ASP A 263 -6.49 -1.14 -15.85
CA ASP A 263 -5.30 -1.58 -16.59
C ASP A 263 -4.33 -0.41 -16.86
N ALA A 264 -4.85 0.80 -17.05
CA ALA A 264 -4.03 1.99 -17.31
C ALA A 264 -3.11 2.31 -16.11
N LEU A 265 -3.62 2.20 -14.88
CA LEU A 265 -2.80 2.42 -13.69
C LEU A 265 -1.81 1.26 -13.48
N VAL A 266 -2.20 0.01 -13.76
CA VAL A 266 -1.28 -1.14 -13.71
C VAL A 266 -0.11 -0.95 -14.67
N GLU A 267 -0.38 -0.58 -15.93
CA GLU A 267 0.66 -0.34 -16.94
C GLU A 267 1.59 0.82 -16.52
N ALA A 268 1.03 1.92 -16.01
CA ALA A 268 1.79 3.06 -15.57
C ALA A 268 2.67 2.73 -14.36
N VAL A 269 2.16 2.02 -13.36
CA VAL A 269 2.91 1.55 -12.20
C VAL A 269 4.04 0.61 -12.61
N ASN A 270 3.78 -0.36 -13.50
CA ASN A 270 4.79 -1.29 -13.98
C ASN A 270 5.91 -0.60 -14.77
N ALA A 271 5.57 0.44 -15.53
CA ALA A 271 6.58 1.25 -16.21
C ALA A 271 7.51 1.93 -15.20
N GLN A 272 6.97 2.49 -14.10
CA GLN A 272 7.77 3.11 -13.05
C GLN A 272 8.60 2.09 -12.25
N LEU A 273 8.06 0.90 -11.96
CA LEU A 273 8.82 -0.17 -11.32
C LEU A 273 9.98 -0.68 -12.19
N THR A 274 9.80 -0.68 -13.50
CA THR A 274 10.86 -1.03 -14.46
C THR A 274 11.95 0.04 -14.43
N GLU A 275 11.59 1.32 -14.48
CA GLU A 275 12.53 2.43 -14.44
C GLU A 275 13.28 2.49 -13.10
N LEU A 276 12.59 2.26 -11.99
CA LEU A 276 13.18 2.15 -10.64
C LEU A 276 14.31 1.09 -10.60
N ARG A 277 14.11 -0.04 -11.28
CA ARG A 277 15.13 -1.09 -11.38
C ARG A 277 16.26 -0.72 -12.34
N ASP A 278 15.92 -0.21 -13.52
CA ASP A 278 16.89 0.10 -14.57
C ASP A 278 17.81 1.27 -14.17
N SER A 279 17.31 2.21 -13.35
CA SER A 279 18.12 3.31 -12.78
C SER A 279 19.09 2.85 -11.69
N GLY A 280 18.89 1.69 -11.07
CA GLY A 280 19.62 1.20 -9.90
C GLY A 280 19.17 1.80 -8.57
N GLU A 281 18.11 2.61 -8.57
CA GLU A 281 17.52 3.17 -7.34
C GLU A 281 16.86 2.07 -6.50
N TYR A 282 16.26 1.04 -7.14
CA TYR A 282 15.75 -0.12 -6.43
C TYR A 282 16.80 -0.79 -5.54
N ASP A 283 18.02 -0.99 -6.06
CA ASP A 283 19.10 -1.61 -5.28
C ASP A 283 19.52 -0.72 -4.10
N THR A 284 19.45 0.59 -4.28
CA THR A 284 19.71 1.57 -3.21
C THR A 284 18.68 1.48 -2.11
N LEU A 285 17.39 1.51 -2.46
CA LEU A 285 16.29 1.35 -1.51
C LEU A 285 16.35 -0.03 -0.81
N TYR A 286 16.57 -1.10 -1.57
CA TYR A 286 16.69 -2.44 -1.00
C TYR A 286 17.82 -2.52 0.04
N ALA A 287 18.99 -1.95 -0.28
CA ALA A 287 20.13 -1.93 0.65
C ALA A 287 19.81 -1.11 1.91
N GLN A 288 19.04 -0.03 1.80
CA GLN A 288 18.65 0.80 2.93
C GLN A 288 17.82 0.04 3.96
N TYR A 289 16.90 -0.81 3.53
CA TYR A 289 15.96 -1.51 4.43
C TYR A 289 16.39 -2.92 4.82
N PHE A 290 17.16 -3.61 3.97
CA PHE A 290 17.41 -5.06 4.12
C PHE A 290 18.89 -5.45 4.25
N SER A 291 19.85 -4.49 4.22
CA SER A 291 21.24 -4.82 4.49
C SER A 291 21.53 -4.98 5.99
N GLU A 292 22.46 -5.86 6.34
CA GLU A 292 22.88 -6.07 7.73
C GLU A 292 23.46 -4.79 8.38
N ASP A 293 23.99 -3.85 7.58
CA ASP A 293 24.60 -2.59 8.05
C ASP A 293 23.52 -1.51 8.38
N SER A 294 22.30 -1.61 7.87
CA SER A 294 21.22 -0.64 8.15
C SER A 294 20.72 -0.70 9.60
N ALA A 295 21.13 -1.70 10.37
CA ALA A 295 20.77 -1.86 11.78
C ALA A 295 21.58 -1.00 12.76
N VAL A 296 22.53 -0.15 12.29
CA VAL A 296 23.54 0.52 13.17
C VAL A 296 23.40 2.04 13.20
N SER A 297 22.48 2.66 12.43
CA SER A 297 22.48 4.15 12.28
C SER A 297 21.66 4.94 13.28
N ASP A 298 20.84 4.35 14.14
CA ASP A 298 19.98 5.12 15.07
C ASP A 298 20.58 5.42 16.45
N ASP A 299 21.79 4.91 16.81
CA ASP A 299 22.39 5.09 18.14
C ASP A 299 23.62 6.02 18.21
N ALA A 300 24.00 6.73 17.15
CA ALA A 300 25.26 7.48 17.13
C ALA A 300 25.16 8.98 17.45
N GLU A 301 24.01 9.58 17.71
CA GLU A 301 23.91 11.05 17.96
C GLU A 301 23.43 11.48 19.36
N SER A 302 23.51 10.64 20.36
CA SER A 302 23.12 10.97 21.74
C SER A 302 24.25 11.09 22.77
N THR A 303 25.53 11.07 22.37
CA THR A 303 26.62 11.24 23.36
C THR A 303 27.66 12.28 22.91
N SER A 304 27.26 13.56 22.89
CA SER A 304 28.20 14.67 23.10
C SER A 304 27.48 15.97 23.44
N ARG A 305 27.15 16.13 24.75
CA ARG A 305 27.18 17.44 25.42
C ARG A 305 27.20 17.25 26.93
#